data_3cb228a369f978b0681bd92f0a461210
#
_entry.id   3cb228a369f978b0681bd92f0a461210
#
_cell.length_a   1.000
_cell.length_b   1.000
_cell.length_c   1.000
_cell.angle_alpha   90.00
_cell.angle_beta   90.00
_cell.angle_gamma   90.00
#
_symmetry.space_group_name_H-M   'P 1'
#
loop_
_entity.id
_entity.type
_entity.pdbx_description
1 polymer ?
#
loop_
_entity_poly.entity_id
_entity_poly.type
_entity_poly.pdbx_seq_one_letter_code
_entity_poly.pdbx_strand_id
1 'polypeptide(L)'
;MRLLSFIGYFFAGVFLTNSVPHLVIAVTGRRNLTPFGQNSSPVVNFLWSGINLASGYLLVRFADKRTVVSKVDSKAWQIPYEAGCLALSVFGVLYAWFTASQELRKEPK
;
A
#
# COMPACT_ATOMS: atom_id res chain seq x y z
N MET A 1 5.82 -5.28 22.18
CA MET A 1 4.84 -4.51 21.37
C MET A 1 3.49 -5.22 21.42
N ARG A 2 2.45 -4.48 21.61
CA ARG A 2 1.10 -5.04 21.61
C ARG A 2 0.69 -5.43 20.19
N LEU A 3 -0.14 -6.46 20.08
CA LEU A 3 -0.60 -6.96 18.79
C LEU A 3 -1.28 -5.88 17.94
N LEU A 4 -2.11 -5.03 18.55
CA LEU A 4 -2.79 -3.94 17.83
C LEU A 4 -1.80 -2.92 17.25
N SER A 5 -0.72 -2.61 17.96
CA SER A 5 0.33 -1.72 17.45
C SER A 5 1.06 -2.37 16.27
N PHE A 6 1.38 -3.65 16.40
CA PHE A 6 2.02 -4.41 15.32
C PHE A 6 1.14 -4.39 14.05
N ILE A 7 -0.15 -4.70 14.19
CA ILE A 7 -1.10 -4.68 13.08
C ILE A 7 -1.20 -3.27 12.47
N GLY A 8 -1.27 -2.25 13.32
CA GLY A 8 -1.32 -0.85 12.86
C GLY A 8 -0.11 -0.47 12.02
N TYR A 9 1.09 -0.77 12.47
CA TYR A 9 2.31 -0.48 11.71
C TYR A 9 2.39 -1.30 10.42
N PHE A 10 1.99 -2.57 10.46
CA PHE A 10 1.97 -3.41 9.27
C PHE A 10 1.07 -2.80 8.19
N PHE A 11 -0.17 -2.48 8.52
CA PHE A 11 -1.09 -1.91 7.54
C PHE A 11 -0.72 -0.47 7.15
N ALA A 12 -0.08 0.28 8.03
CA ALA A 12 0.50 1.57 7.64
C ALA A 12 1.52 1.40 6.51
N GLY A 13 2.40 0.40 6.63
CA GLY A 13 3.35 0.07 5.56
C GLY A 13 2.64 -0.30 4.26
N VAL A 14 1.59 -1.11 4.33
CA VAL A 14 0.78 -1.49 3.16
C VAL A 14 0.19 -0.25 2.50
N PHE A 15 -0.53 0.58 3.24
CA PHE A 15 -1.24 1.73 2.66
C PHE A 15 -0.28 2.80 2.16
N LEU A 16 0.75 3.14 2.91
CA LEU A 16 1.72 4.17 2.47
C LEU A 16 2.46 3.72 1.21
N THR A 17 2.86 2.46 1.14
CA THR A 17 3.50 1.91 -0.07
C THR A 17 2.53 1.92 -1.25
N ASN A 18 1.26 1.54 -1.02
CA ASN A 18 0.26 1.48 -2.08
C ASN A 18 -0.12 2.87 -2.62
N SER A 19 0.05 3.93 -1.84
CA SER A 19 -0.23 5.29 -2.30
C SER A 19 0.66 5.70 -3.47
N VAL A 20 1.90 5.23 -3.51
CA VAL A 20 2.90 5.63 -4.51
C VAL A 20 2.52 5.18 -5.93
N PRO A 21 2.27 3.87 -6.20
CA PRO A 21 1.93 3.46 -7.56
C PRO A 21 0.64 4.10 -8.08
N HIS A 22 -0.36 4.31 -7.22
CA HIS A 22 -1.59 4.97 -7.64
C HIS A 22 -1.38 6.45 -7.94
N LEU A 23 -0.48 7.12 -7.21
CA LEU A 23 -0.11 8.49 -7.53
C LEU A 23 0.64 8.57 -8.86
N VAL A 24 1.59 7.65 -9.09
CA VAL A 24 2.33 7.59 -10.37
C VAL A 24 1.37 7.35 -11.53
N ILE A 25 0.43 6.41 -11.39
CA ILE A 25 -0.60 6.15 -12.40
C ILE A 25 -1.40 7.42 -12.68
N ALA A 26 -1.82 8.12 -11.65
CA ALA A 26 -2.62 9.34 -11.78
C ALA A 26 -1.88 10.45 -12.52
N VAL A 27 -0.64 10.77 -12.11
CA VAL A 27 0.12 11.89 -12.70
C VAL A 27 0.63 11.59 -14.10
N THR A 28 0.68 10.31 -14.50
CA THR A 28 1.04 9.90 -15.86
C THR A 28 -0.18 9.73 -16.77
N GLY A 29 -1.38 10.03 -16.28
CA GLY A 29 -2.62 9.93 -17.07
C GLY A 29 -3.02 8.51 -17.40
N ARG A 30 -2.57 7.53 -16.65
CA ARG A 30 -2.86 6.11 -16.87
C ARG A 30 -4.11 5.66 -16.13
N ARG A 31 -4.56 4.46 -16.46
CA ARG A 31 -5.65 3.77 -15.78
C ARG A 31 -5.11 2.52 -15.08
N ASN A 32 -5.68 2.19 -13.93
CA ASN A 32 -5.28 0.99 -13.21
C ASN A 32 -6.38 0.57 -12.23
N LEU A 33 -6.23 -0.64 -11.70
CA LEU A 33 -7.13 -1.22 -10.72
C LEU A 33 -7.17 -0.38 -9.43
N THR A 34 -8.37 -0.08 -8.99
CA THR A 34 -8.67 0.37 -7.63
C THR A 34 -9.88 -0.42 -7.12
N PRO A 35 -10.25 -0.31 -5.84
CA PRO A 35 -11.49 -0.93 -5.36
C PRO A 35 -12.76 -0.43 -6.07
N PHE A 36 -12.67 0.65 -6.82
CA PHE A 36 -13.79 1.27 -7.54
C PHE A 36 -13.91 0.78 -8.98
N GLY A 37 -12.96 -0.01 -9.47
CA GLY A 37 -13.01 -0.58 -10.80
C GLY A 37 -11.64 -1.06 -11.29
N GLN A 38 -11.65 -2.04 -12.21
CA GLN A 38 -10.41 -2.62 -12.77
C GLN A 38 -9.64 -1.64 -13.65
N ASN A 39 -10.34 -0.71 -14.29
CA ASN A 39 -9.75 0.25 -15.22
C ASN A 39 -10.05 1.68 -14.77
N SER A 40 -9.79 1.95 -13.50
CA SER A 40 -10.07 3.25 -12.89
C SER A 40 -9.28 4.37 -13.55
N SER A 41 -9.94 5.53 -13.70
CA SER A 41 -9.39 6.72 -14.31
C SER A 41 -8.20 7.30 -13.51
N PRO A 42 -7.41 8.20 -14.12
CA PRO A 42 -6.37 8.92 -13.37
C PRO A 42 -6.90 9.65 -12.14
N VAL A 43 -8.07 10.27 -12.23
CA VAL A 43 -8.68 10.98 -11.10
C VAL A 43 -9.01 10.02 -9.96
N VAL A 44 -9.60 8.86 -10.28
CA VAL A 44 -9.90 7.84 -9.27
C VAL A 44 -8.64 7.30 -8.63
N ASN A 45 -7.59 7.06 -9.42
CA ASN A 45 -6.28 6.64 -8.87
C ASN A 45 -5.67 7.70 -7.97
N PHE A 46 -5.81 8.99 -8.31
CA PHE A 46 -5.34 10.08 -7.47
C PHE A 46 -6.08 10.09 -6.12
N LEU A 47 -7.40 9.99 -6.15
CA LEU A 47 -8.22 9.95 -4.94
C LEU A 47 -7.89 8.72 -4.09
N TRP A 48 -7.71 7.58 -4.72
CA TRP A 48 -7.34 6.34 -4.04
C TRP A 48 -5.95 6.45 -3.40
N SER A 49 -4.99 7.06 -4.09
CA SER A 49 -3.67 7.37 -3.52
C SER A 49 -3.79 8.23 -2.26
N GLY A 50 -4.63 9.27 -2.30
CA GLY A 50 -4.88 10.14 -1.15
C GLY A 50 -5.48 9.39 0.03
N ILE A 51 -6.45 8.51 -0.23
CA ILE A 51 -7.06 7.67 0.80
C ILE A 51 -6.02 6.75 1.43
N ASN A 52 -5.16 6.13 0.62
CA ASN A 52 -4.07 5.28 1.11
C ASN A 52 -3.09 6.07 1.99
N LEU A 53 -2.71 7.26 1.54
CA LEU A 53 -1.79 8.11 2.29
C LEU A 53 -2.38 8.51 3.65
N ALA A 54 -3.62 8.97 3.66
CA ALA A 54 -4.32 9.36 4.87
C ALA A 54 -4.51 8.16 5.82
N SER A 55 -4.92 7.01 5.29
CA SER A 55 -5.11 5.79 6.08
C SER A 55 -3.80 5.33 6.70
N GLY A 56 -2.71 5.34 5.94
CA GLY A 56 -1.40 4.98 6.45
C GLY A 56 -0.93 5.90 7.56
N TYR A 57 -1.09 7.21 7.36
CA TYR A 57 -0.73 8.20 8.39
C TYR A 57 -1.54 7.99 9.68
N LEU A 58 -2.86 7.81 9.56
CA LEU A 58 -3.72 7.59 10.73
C LEU A 58 -3.37 6.30 11.45
N LEU A 59 -3.00 5.25 10.72
CA LEU A 59 -2.58 3.98 11.32
C LEU A 59 -1.27 4.12 12.09
N VAL A 60 -0.31 4.88 11.58
CA VAL A 60 0.92 5.18 12.32
C VAL A 60 0.58 5.90 13.64
N ARG A 61 -0.26 6.91 13.56
CA ARG A 61 -0.67 7.67 14.75
C ARG A 61 -1.41 6.80 15.77
N PHE A 62 -2.27 5.92 15.30
CA PHE A 62 -2.97 4.96 16.15
C PHE A 62 -1.98 3.99 16.83
N ALA A 63 -1.07 3.43 16.05
CA ALA A 63 -0.08 2.48 16.56
C ALA A 63 0.87 3.14 17.57
N ASP A 64 1.31 4.38 17.29
CA ASP A 64 2.15 5.15 18.20
C ASP A 64 1.48 5.36 19.55
N LYS A 65 0.20 5.70 19.56
CA LYS A 65 -0.55 5.92 20.80
C LYS A 65 -0.70 4.66 21.64
N ARG A 66 -0.69 3.49 21.00
CA ARG A 66 -0.84 2.21 21.68
C ARG A 66 0.47 1.55 22.05
N THR A 67 1.58 2.12 21.62
CA THR A 67 2.91 1.59 21.92
C THR A 67 3.47 2.34 23.13
N VAL A 68 3.73 1.60 24.23
CA VAL A 68 4.53 2.13 25.33
C VAL A 68 5.98 1.99 24.89
N VAL A 69 6.56 3.10 24.44
CA VAL A 69 7.94 3.10 23.92
C VAL A 69 8.87 3.17 25.13
N SER A 70 9.54 2.06 25.43
CA SER A 70 10.76 2.12 26.25
C SER A 70 11.91 2.57 25.33
N LYS A 71 12.95 3.20 25.89
CA LYS A 71 14.13 3.63 25.13
C LYS A 71 14.79 2.48 24.37
N VAL A 72 14.62 1.25 24.85
CA VAL A 72 15.20 0.03 24.26
C VAL A 72 14.45 -0.37 22.97
N ASP A 73 13.13 -0.12 22.91
CA ASP A 73 12.27 -0.58 21.83
C ASP A 73 11.85 0.55 20.87
N SER A 74 12.60 1.65 20.84
CA SER A 74 12.25 2.81 20.01
C SER A 74 12.18 2.51 18.51
N LYS A 75 12.78 1.40 18.06
CA LYS A 75 12.77 0.98 16.66
C LYS A 75 11.89 -0.25 16.39
N ALA A 76 11.14 -0.70 17.38
CA ALA A 76 10.31 -1.91 17.24
C ALA A 76 9.23 -1.78 16.16
N TRP A 77 8.82 -0.56 15.82
CA TRP A 77 7.86 -0.27 14.75
C TRP A 77 8.37 -0.67 13.36
N GLN A 78 9.71 -0.72 13.17
CA GLN A 78 10.30 -0.93 11.85
C GLN A 78 9.95 -2.30 11.27
N ILE A 79 10.00 -3.35 12.07
CA ILE A 79 9.76 -4.71 11.59
C ILE A 79 8.35 -4.87 11.00
N PRO A 80 7.27 -4.55 11.72
CA PRO A 80 5.93 -4.68 11.15
C PRO A 80 5.70 -3.70 9.98
N TYR A 81 6.23 -2.48 10.07
CA TYR A 81 6.10 -1.50 9.00
C TYR A 81 6.76 -1.99 7.71
N GLU A 82 8.01 -2.43 7.81
CA GLU A 82 8.75 -2.95 6.64
C GLU A 82 8.11 -4.22 6.09
N ALA A 83 7.59 -5.09 6.96
CA ALA A 83 6.86 -6.28 6.53
C ALA A 83 5.62 -5.90 5.70
N GLY A 84 4.90 -4.85 6.10
CA GLY A 84 3.77 -4.33 5.33
C GLY A 84 4.18 -3.78 3.98
N CYS A 85 5.27 -3.03 3.93
CA CYS A 85 5.83 -2.51 2.67
C CYS A 85 6.21 -3.64 1.73
N LEU A 86 6.90 -4.66 2.25
CA LEU A 86 7.30 -5.84 1.45
C LEU A 86 6.09 -6.63 0.96
N ALA A 87 5.11 -6.86 1.83
CA ALA A 87 3.90 -7.60 1.46
C ALA A 87 3.16 -6.93 0.30
N LEU A 88 3.00 -5.61 0.37
CA LEU A 88 2.35 -4.86 -0.71
C LEU A 88 3.18 -4.87 -1.98
N SER A 89 4.50 -4.71 -1.86
CA SER A 89 5.40 -4.71 -3.01
C SER A 89 5.40 -6.06 -3.74
N VAL A 90 5.44 -7.16 -3.01
CA VAL A 90 5.35 -8.51 -3.59
C VAL A 90 3.99 -8.71 -4.25
N PHE A 91 2.91 -8.32 -3.59
CA PHE A 91 1.57 -8.39 -4.17
C PHE A 91 1.50 -7.59 -5.48
N GLY A 92 2.02 -6.37 -5.50
CA GLY A 92 2.01 -5.52 -6.68
C GLY A 92 2.78 -6.12 -7.85
N VAL A 93 3.95 -6.70 -7.59
CA VAL A 93 4.76 -7.36 -8.62
C VAL A 93 4.04 -8.59 -9.16
N LEU A 94 3.49 -9.43 -8.28
CA LEU A 94 2.76 -10.63 -8.71
C LEU A 94 1.50 -10.27 -9.51
N TYR A 95 0.76 -9.26 -9.07
CA TYR A 95 -0.41 -8.78 -9.79
C TYR A 95 -0.02 -8.25 -11.17
N ALA A 96 1.01 -7.42 -11.26
CA ALA A 96 1.47 -6.86 -12.53
C ALA A 96 1.95 -7.95 -13.48
N TRP A 97 2.70 -8.93 -12.97
CA TRP A 97 3.16 -10.07 -13.78
C TRP A 97 1.99 -10.91 -14.30
N PHE A 98 1.02 -11.21 -13.42
CA PHE A 98 -0.14 -12.01 -13.79
C PHE A 98 -0.98 -11.31 -14.86
N THR A 99 -1.26 -10.01 -14.70
CA THR A 99 -2.05 -9.25 -15.67
C THR A 99 -1.33 -9.09 -17.00
N ALA A 100 -0.03 -8.84 -16.97
CA ALA A 100 0.78 -8.77 -18.19
C ALA A 100 0.77 -10.10 -18.93
N SER A 101 0.89 -11.22 -18.22
CA SER A 101 0.82 -12.56 -18.83
C SER A 101 -0.52 -12.82 -19.49
N GLN A 102 -1.62 -12.34 -18.88
CA GLN A 102 -2.95 -12.48 -19.48
C GLN A 102 -3.12 -11.64 -20.74
N GLU A 103 -2.60 -10.43 -20.75
CA GLU A 103 -2.65 -9.57 -21.95
C GLU A 103 -1.90 -10.20 -23.13
N LEU A 104 -0.73 -10.78 -22.89
CA LEU A 104 0.01 -11.48 -23.93
C LEU A 104 -0.74 -12.67 -24.50
N ARG A 105 -1.56 -13.35 -23.70
CA ARG A 105 -2.40 -14.46 -24.17
C ARG A 105 -3.56 -14.01 -25.03
N LYS A 106 -4.00 -12.76 -24.90
CA LYS A 106 -5.13 -12.21 -25.67
C LYS A 106 -4.71 -11.66 -27.03
N GLU A 107 -3.42 -11.44 -27.28
CA GLU A 107 -2.96 -10.94 -28.56
C GLU A 107 -3.21 -11.97 -29.66
N PRO A 108 -3.80 -11.57 -30.79
CA PRO A 108 -3.99 -12.48 -31.91
C PRO A 108 -2.63 -12.90 -32.48
N LYS A 109 -2.48 -14.20 -32.72
CA LYS A 109 -1.27 -14.76 -33.34
C LYS A 109 -1.22 -14.42 -34.81
#